data_9f205bdd3b7173b0317c59e0963246e4
#
_entry.id   9f205bdd3b7173b0317c59e0963246e4
#
_cell.length_a   1.000
_cell.length_b   1.000
_cell.length_c   1.000
_cell.angle_alpha   90.00
_cell.angle_beta   90.00
_cell.angle_gamma   90.00
#
_symmetry.space_group_name_H-M   'P 1'
#
loop_
_entity.id
_entity.type
_entity.pdbx_description
1 polymer ?
#
loop_
_entity_poly.entity_id
_entity_poly.type
_entity_poly.pdbx_seq_one_letter_code
_entity_poly.pdbx_strand_id
1 'polypeptide(L)'
;MNVEDVMTPRDEIVTVEIPGTRDDVLEYLQDRAFSSVPAVKETADGEIYRGIVSRTALIEQPNEDQLAMLVEDVATTSRDTSLSAVAERMATEGERRMPVINGETLQGIITITDIVMAIARGEVDGEVSVESVAGSEITCSHTEVPLTVAERQLSYARVPYTVVLDDEGEMAGMLTEVDIIAVARVVEGEEDTGESIANEDDDWAWEGIKAVGNRYMPTRNVEIPNGPVREFMTPDLVTVSGKRPVTEAAQLMIEHDIEQIPVVSGGRLTGIVQDMDLLEALR
;
A
#
# COMPACT_ATOMS: atom_id res chain seq x y z
N MET A 1 -3.55 8.70 24.71
CA MET A 1 -2.61 9.09 23.63
C MET A 1 -3.39 9.77 22.52
N ASN A 2 -2.91 10.88 22.03
CA ASN A 2 -3.51 11.64 20.95
C ASN A 2 -2.62 11.56 19.69
N VAL A 3 -3.16 12.02 18.55
CA VAL A 3 -2.45 12.06 17.28
C VAL A 3 -1.09 12.78 17.39
N GLU A 4 -1.04 13.90 18.12
CA GLU A 4 0.20 14.69 18.28
C GLU A 4 1.37 13.94 18.92
N ASP A 5 1.06 12.88 19.69
CA ASP A 5 2.07 12.09 20.39
C ASP A 5 2.84 11.14 19.45
N VAL A 6 2.25 10.80 18.28
CA VAL A 6 2.77 9.76 17.37
C VAL A 6 2.90 10.20 15.91
N MET A 7 2.22 11.26 15.48
CA MET A 7 2.24 11.72 14.09
C MET A 7 3.64 12.15 13.64
N THR A 8 3.90 12.07 12.35
CA THR A 8 5.03 12.75 11.71
C THR A 8 4.71 14.24 11.58
N PRO A 9 5.48 15.15 12.21
CA PRO A 9 5.19 16.58 12.20
C PRO A 9 5.47 17.23 10.84
N ARG A 10 4.90 18.42 10.60
CA ARG A 10 4.96 19.13 9.30
C ARG A 10 6.38 19.35 8.76
N ASP A 11 7.33 19.62 9.62
CA ASP A 11 8.73 19.89 9.26
C ASP A 11 9.53 18.63 8.86
N GLU A 12 8.99 17.45 9.11
CA GLU A 12 9.58 16.17 8.72
C GLU A 12 8.93 15.55 7.48
N ILE A 13 7.80 16.09 7.00
CA ILE A 13 7.10 15.56 5.82
C ILE A 13 7.41 16.36 4.56
N VAL A 14 7.52 15.62 3.46
CA VAL A 14 7.62 16.21 2.11
C VAL A 14 6.23 16.62 1.66
N THR A 15 6.13 17.79 1.04
CA THR A 15 4.91 18.28 0.41
C THR A 15 5.21 18.76 -1.02
N VAL A 16 4.18 18.81 -1.86
CA VAL A 16 4.27 19.41 -3.19
C VAL A 16 3.39 20.66 -3.26
N GLU A 17 3.89 21.67 -3.97
CA GLU A 17 3.16 22.93 -4.14
C GLU A 17 2.20 22.88 -5.34
N ILE A 18 1.04 23.52 -5.18
CA ILE A 18 0.13 23.79 -6.28
C ILE A 18 -0.02 25.33 -6.49
N PRO A 19 0.05 25.81 -7.75
CA PRO A 19 0.14 25.05 -8.99
C PRO A 19 1.52 24.43 -9.19
N GLY A 20 1.53 23.21 -9.72
CA GLY A 20 2.71 22.42 -10.04
C GLY A 20 2.37 21.39 -11.12
N THR A 21 3.35 20.61 -11.51
CA THR A 21 3.25 19.57 -12.53
C THR A 21 3.36 18.17 -11.95
N ARG A 22 2.97 17.19 -12.75
CA ARG A 22 3.16 15.77 -12.45
C ARG A 22 4.63 15.42 -12.09
N ASP A 23 5.59 16.02 -12.78
CA ASP A 23 7.01 15.75 -12.58
C ASP A 23 7.49 16.16 -11.18
N ASP A 24 6.88 17.20 -10.59
CA ASP A 24 7.23 17.67 -9.25
C ASP A 24 6.97 16.64 -8.16
N VAL A 25 6.02 15.71 -8.38
CA VAL A 25 5.66 14.66 -7.42
C VAL A 25 6.27 13.30 -7.77
N LEU A 26 6.56 13.06 -9.06
CA LEU A 26 7.10 11.77 -9.54
C LEU A 26 8.39 11.38 -8.83
N GLU A 27 9.32 12.32 -8.63
CA GLU A 27 10.59 12.09 -7.93
C GLU A 27 10.37 11.48 -6.53
N TYR A 28 9.41 12.02 -5.77
CA TYR A 28 9.11 11.54 -4.43
C TYR A 28 8.44 10.18 -4.41
N LEU A 29 7.55 9.93 -5.37
CA LEU A 29 6.81 8.67 -5.44
C LEU A 29 7.62 7.52 -6.04
N GLN A 30 8.64 7.82 -6.87
CA GLN A 30 9.54 6.83 -7.47
C GLN A 30 10.77 6.58 -6.60
N ASP A 31 11.51 7.63 -6.26
CA ASP A 31 12.83 7.51 -5.61
C ASP A 31 12.74 7.23 -4.11
N ARG A 32 11.70 7.73 -3.44
CA ARG A 32 11.54 7.60 -1.98
C ARG A 32 10.48 6.58 -1.57
N ALA A 33 9.93 5.85 -2.53
CA ALA A 33 8.89 4.84 -2.33
C ALA A 33 7.66 5.34 -1.53
N PHE A 34 7.39 6.65 -1.52
CA PHE A 34 6.16 7.17 -0.93
C PHE A 34 4.96 6.73 -1.77
N SER A 35 3.88 6.33 -1.11
CA SER A 35 2.63 5.99 -1.79
C SER A 35 1.74 7.22 -2.05
N SER A 36 1.99 8.33 -1.35
CA SER A 36 1.36 9.63 -1.61
C SER A 36 2.15 10.78 -0.97
N VAL A 37 1.88 12.00 -1.43
CA VAL A 37 2.50 13.23 -0.95
C VAL A 37 1.40 14.28 -0.70
N PRO A 38 1.35 14.96 0.45
CA PRO A 38 0.42 16.05 0.68
C PRO A 38 0.68 17.24 -0.25
N ALA A 39 -0.39 17.79 -0.82
CA ALA A 39 -0.37 18.97 -1.68
C ALA A 39 -0.74 20.22 -0.88
N VAL A 40 0.03 21.27 -1.05
CA VAL A 40 -0.15 22.53 -0.37
C VAL A 40 -0.15 23.70 -1.35
N LYS A 41 -0.69 24.84 -0.94
CA LYS A 41 -0.66 26.08 -1.69
C LYS A 41 -0.14 27.19 -0.81
N GLU A 42 0.92 27.84 -1.26
CA GLU A 42 1.42 29.06 -0.62
C GLU A 42 0.45 30.24 -0.88
N THR A 43 0.15 30.97 0.19
CA THR A 43 -0.68 32.19 0.16
C THR A 43 -0.01 33.30 0.96
N ALA A 44 -0.55 34.52 0.88
CA ALA A 44 -0.05 35.66 1.66
C ALA A 44 -0.15 35.44 3.19
N ASP A 45 -1.09 34.59 3.60
CA ASP A 45 -1.36 34.27 5.02
C ASP A 45 -0.68 32.97 5.50
N GLY A 46 0.11 32.31 4.63
CA GLY A 46 0.83 31.08 4.87
C GLY A 46 0.41 29.92 3.98
N GLU A 47 0.90 28.73 4.29
CA GLU A 47 0.63 27.48 3.59
C GLU A 47 -0.77 26.95 3.89
N ILE A 48 -1.52 26.58 2.85
CA ILE A 48 -2.86 25.97 2.93
C ILE A 48 -2.80 24.55 2.37
N TYR A 49 -3.28 23.56 3.15
CA TYR A 49 -3.46 22.19 2.70
C TYR A 49 -4.55 22.07 1.64
N ARG A 50 -4.33 21.25 0.61
CA ARG A 50 -5.25 21.07 -0.51
C ARG A 50 -5.69 19.64 -0.78
N GLY A 51 -5.07 18.66 -0.16
CA GLY A 51 -5.33 17.25 -0.35
C GLY A 51 -4.03 16.46 -0.46
N ILE A 52 -4.10 15.26 -1.00
CA ILE A 52 -2.92 14.44 -1.30
C ILE A 52 -2.84 14.11 -2.78
N VAL A 53 -1.64 13.84 -3.27
CA VAL A 53 -1.43 13.21 -4.58
C VAL A 53 -0.92 11.81 -4.33
N SER A 54 -1.69 10.81 -4.77
CA SER A 54 -1.36 9.40 -4.61
C SER A 54 -0.67 8.84 -5.86
N ARG A 55 0.07 7.72 -5.67
CA ARG A 55 0.61 6.95 -6.79
C ARG A 55 -0.52 6.43 -7.68
N THR A 56 -1.64 6.03 -7.08
CA THR A 56 -2.84 5.58 -7.78
C THR A 56 -3.41 6.66 -8.68
N ALA A 57 -3.56 7.90 -8.19
CA ALA A 57 -4.03 9.02 -9.00
C ALA A 57 -3.15 9.27 -10.24
N LEU A 58 -1.82 9.12 -10.10
CA LEU A 58 -0.89 9.24 -11.22
C LEU A 58 -1.08 8.13 -12.26
N ILE A 59 -1.41 6.93 -11.82
CA ILE A 59 -1.63 5.78 -12.70
C ILE A 59 -2.96 5.89 -13.42
N GLU A 60 -4.02 6.23 -12.71
CA GLU A 60 -5.38 6.34 -13.26
C GLU A 60 -5.53 7.53 -14.23
N GLN A 61 -4.72 8.57 -14.04
CA GLN A 61 -4.74 9.77 -14.89
C GLN A 61 -3.39 10.01 -15.58
N PRO A 62 -2.94 9.11 -16.47
CA PRO A 62 -1.58 9.14 -17.02
C PRO A 62 -1.29 10.35 -17.90
N ASN A 63 -2.33 10.98 -18.47
CA ASN A 63 -2.23 12.12 -19.38
C ASN A 63 -2.45 13.48 -18.67
N GLU A 64 -2.75 13.48 -17.37
CA GLU A 64 -2.92 14.71 -16.61
C GLU A 64 -1.56 15.18 -16.09
N ASP A 65 -1.19 16.39 -16.48
CA ASP A 65 0.08 17.03 -16.11
C ASP A 65 -0.09 18.06 -14.98
N GLN A 66 -1.30 18.62 -14.84
CA GLN A 66 -1.57 19.59 -13.81
C GLN A 66 -1.76 18.94 -12.46
N LEU A 67 -0.84 19.19 -11.53
CA LEU A 67 -0.88 18.59 -10.18
C LEU A 67 -2.20 18.86 -9.45
N ALA A 68 -2.79 20.04 -9.65
CA ALA A 68 -4.07 20.41 -9.05
C ALA A 68 -5.25 19.51 -9.44
N MET A 69 -5.17 18.82 -10.58
CA MET A 69 -6.19 17.87 -11.06
C MET A 69 -5.96 16.45 -10.53
N LEU A 70 -4.76 16.19 -10.03
CA LEU A 70 -4.35 14.91 -9.46
C LEU A 70 -4.51 14.88 -7.93
N VAL A 71 -4.87 16.01 -7.33
CA VAL A 71 -5.12 16.11 -5.88
C VAL A 71 -6.43 15.45 -5.51
N GLU A 72 -6.36 14.54 -4.56
CA GLU A 72 -7.49 13.83 -3.97
C GLU A 72 -7.82 14.41 -2.59
N ASP A 73 -9.13 14.52 -2.30
CA ASP A 73 -9.61 14.87 -0.98
C ASP A 73 -9.70 13.59 -0.14
N VAL A 74 -8.98 13.55 0.97
CA VAL A 74 -8.95 12.40 1.88
C VAL A 74 -9.38 12.80 3.28
N ALA A 75 -9.74 11.80 4.07
CA ALA A 75 -10.07 12.00 5.48
C ALA A 75 -8.91 12.68 6.21
N THR A 76 -9.23 13.69 7.00
CA THR A 76 -8.27 14.45 7.81
C THR A 76 -8.57 14.31 9.30
N THR A 77 -7.60 14.60 10.14
CA THR A 77 -7.75 14.59 11.60
C THR A 77 -7.13 15.84 12.23
N SER A 78 -7.21 15.99 13.54
CA SER A 78 -6.56 17.05 14.30
C SER A 78 -5.60 16.46 15.35
N ARG A 79 -4.67 17.29 15.83
CA ARG A 79 -3.62 16.87 16.79
C ARG A 79 -4.16 16.32 18.10
N ASP A 80 -5.30 16.83 18.54
CA ASP A 80 -5.97 16.50 19.81
C ASP A 80 -6.93 15.31 19.68
N THR A 81 -7.12 14.76 18.49
CA THR A 81 -7.92 13.55 18.28
C THR A 81 -7.25 12.36 18.96
N SER A 82 -8.05 11.52 19.65
CA SER A 82 -7.51 10.30 20.26
C SER A 82 -7.04 9.31 19.21
N LEU A 83 -5.95 8.59 19.51
CA LEU A 83 -5.39 7.60 18.61
C LEU A 83 -6.40 6.48 18.28
N SER A 84 -7.23 6.08 19.27
CA SER A 84 -8.33 5.12 19.11
C SER A 84 -9.36 5.59 18.07
N ALA A 85 -9.77 6.88 18.12
CA ALA A 85 -10.72 7.42 17.14
C ALA A 85 -10.14 7.47 15.72
N VAL A 86 -8.84 7.76 15.58
CA VAL A 86 -8.17 7.71 14.28
C VAL A 86 -8.05 6.28 13.77
N ALA A 87 -7.65 5.33 14.63
CA ALA A 87 -7.57 3.92 14.27
C ALA A 87 -8.93 3.36 13.79
N GLU A 88 -10.02 3.70 14.50
CA GLU A 88 -11.38 3.33 14.11
C GLU A 88 -11.75 3.89 12.72
N ARG A 89 -11.43 5.17 12.48
CA ARG A 89 -11.69 5.78 11.16
C ARG A 89 -10.87 5.16 10.06
N MET A 90 -9.57 4.95 10.26
CA MET A 90 -8.70 4.29 9.28
C MET A 90 -9.24 2.90 8.91
N ALA A 91 -9.60 2.09 9.92
CA ALA A 91 -10.14 0.76 9.70
C ALA A 91 -11.51 0.76 8.99
N THR A 92 -12.36 1.76 9.27
CA THR A 92 -13.72 1.83 8.69
C THR A 92 -13.70 2.38 7.26
N GLU A 93 -12.86 3.38 6.99
CA GLU A 93 -12.76 4.06 5.70
C GLU A 93 -11.75 3.37 4.77
N GLY A 94 -10.96 2.42 5.27
CA GLY A 94 -9.90 1.74 4.51
C GLY A 94 -8.68 2.63 4.26
N GLU A 95 -8.54 3.70 5.04
CA GLU A 95 -7.48 4.68 4.86
C GLU A 95 -6.22 4.28 5.62
N ARG A 96 -5.07 4.32 4.96
CA ARG A 96 -3.77 3.98 5.57
C ARG A 96 -3.04 5.20 6.14
N ARG A 97 -3.57 6.40 5.92
CA ARG A 97 -3.00 7.69 6.36
C ARG A 97 -4.04 8.77 6.45
N MET A 98 -3.82 9.71 7.35
CA MET A 98 -4.68 10.88 7.50
C MET A 98 -3.82 12.13 7.72
N PRO A 99 -3.92 13.15 6.86
CA PRO A 99 -3.32 14.45 7.13
C PRO A 99 -3.87 15.06 8.41
N VAL A 100 -3.00 15.62 9.23
CA VAL A 100 -3.33 16.29 10.48
C VAL A 100 -3.41 17.79 10.20
N ILE A 101 -4.60 18.37 10.35
CA ILE A 101 -4.85 19.77 9.99
C ILE A 101 -5.35 20.60 11.17
N ASN A 102 -5.10 21.90 11.11
CA ASN A 102 -5.70 22.90 11.98
C ASN A 102 -6.29 24.02 11.10
N GLY A 103 -7.61 24.04 10.98
CA GLY A 103 -8.26 24.85 9.95
C GLY A 103 -7.89 24.39 8.56
N GLU A 104 -7.17 25.20 7.80
CA GLU A 104 -6.63 24.86 6.48
C GLU A 104 -5.11 24.57 6.50
N THR A 105 -4.46 24.63 7.66
CA THR A 105 -3.00 24.47 7.76
C THR A 105 -2.63 23.02 8.09
N LEU A 106 -1.73 22.46 7.29
CA LEU A 106 -1.15 21.12 7.52
C LEU A 106 -0.21 21.17 8.75
N GLN A 107 -0.45 20.30 9.72
CA GLN A 107 0.32 20.18 10.96
C GLN A 107 1.23 18.95 10.97
N GLY A 108 0.92 17.95 10.12
CA GLY A 108 1.62 16.68 10.07
C GLY A 108 0.82 15.65 9.29
N ILE A 109 1.23 14.40 9.39
CA ILE A 109 0.52 13.23 8.87
C ILE A 109 0.57 12.12 9.90
N ILE A 110 -0.50 11.36 10.02
CA ILE A 110 -0.51 10.11 10.78
C ILE A 110 -0.78 8.96 9.81
N THR A 111 -0.02 7.89 9.95
CA THR A 111 -0.12 6.68 9.10
C THR A 111 -0.38 5.45 9.97
N ILE A 112 -0.79 4.36 9.32
CA ILE A 112 -0.88 3.04 9.96
C ILE A 112 0.44 2.67 10.66
N THR A 113 1.58 2.92 10.03
CA THR A 113 2.91 2.61 10.57
C THR A 113 3.16 3.32 11.90
N ASP A 114 2.71 4.57 12.07
CA ASP A 114 2.84 5.32 13.33
C ASP A 114 2.04 4.64 14.44
N ILE A 115 0.83 4.15 14.13
CA ILE A 115 -0.03 3.44 15.08
C ILE A 115 0.56 2.07 15.44
N VAL A 116 1.01 1.29 14.46
CA VAL A 116 1.69 0.00 14.67
C VAL A 116 2.94 0.19 15.51
N MET A 117 3.70 1.26 15.29
CA MET A 117 4.86 1.61 16.09
C MET A 117 4.49 1.90 17.55
N ALA A 118 3.40 2.60 17.80
CA ALA A 118 2.91 2.88 19.16
C ALA A 118 2.47 1.58 19.88
N ILE A 119 1.83 0.64 19.16
CA ILE A 119 1.48 -0.69 19.67
C ILE A 119 2.76 -1.47 19.99
N ALA A 120 3.72 -1.53 19.06
CA ALA A 120 4.98 -2.26 19.22
C ALA A 120 5.80 -1.79 20.43
N ARG A 121 5.74 -0.48 20.75
CA ARG A 121 6.41 0.13 21.91
C ARG A 121 5.64 -0.04 23.22
N GLY A 122 4.42 -0.58 23.17
CA GLY A 122 3.55 -0.70 24.35
C GLY A 122 3.05 0.65 24.87
N GLU A 123 3.00 1.66 24.01
CA GLU A 123 2.47 3.00 24.34
C GLU A 123 0.94 3.05 24.34
N VAL A 124 0.34 2.05 23.69
CA VAL A 124 -1.11 1.77 23.67
C VAL A 124 -1.36 0.31 24.03
N ASP A 125 -2.60 -0.01 24.44
CA ASP A 125 -2.99 -1.37 24.80
C ASP A 125 -2.88 -2.29 23.57
N GLY A 126 -2.15 -3.36 23.69
CA GLY A 126 -1.92 -4.39 22.67
C GLY A 126 -1.98 -5.81 23.23
N GLU A 127 -2.61 -5.98 24.40
CA GLU A 127 -2.74 -7.28 25.09
C GLU A 127 -3.78 -8.22 24.44
N VAL A 128 -4.56 -7.72 23.48
CA VAL A 128 -5.50 -8.52 22.69
C VAL A 128 -4.71 -9.60 21.94
N SER A 129 -5.26 -10.83 21.86
CA SER A 129 -4.58 -11.93 21.15
C SER A 129 -4.62 -11.74 19.63
N VAL A 130 -3.54 -12.13 18.94
CA VAL A 130 -3.47 -12.07 17.47
C VAL A 130 -4.64 -12.81 16.82
N GLU A 131 -5.04 -14.00 17.36
CA GLU A 131 -6.16 -14.78 16.81
C GLU A 131 -7.51 -14.07 16.85
N SER A 132 -7.68 -13.05 17.71
CA SER A 132 -8.94 -12.32 17.81
C SER A 132 -9.09 -11.23 16.74
N VAL A 133 -7.98 -10.79 16.13
CA VAL A 133 -7.95 -9.76 15.10
C VAL A 133 -7.58 -10.30 13.72
N ALA A 134 -6.87 -11.43 13.64
CA ALA A 134 -6.42 -12.01 12.39
C ALA A 134 -7.57 -12.49 11.49
N GLY A 135 -7.43 -12.22 10.19
CA GLY A 135 -8.32 -12.73 9.16
C GLY A 135 -8.16 -14.24 8.98
N SER A 136 -9.29 -14.95 8.83
CA SER A 136 -9.32 -16.40 8.55
C SER A 136 -9.42 -16.73 7.06
N GLU A 137 -9.68 -15.75 6.22
CA GLU A 137 -9.68 -15.91 4.76
C GLU A 137 -8.25 -15.80 4.26
N ILE A 138 -7.72 -16.90 3.72
CA ILE A 138 -6.33 -17.00 3.32
C ILE A 138 -6.28 -17.29 1.82
N THR A 139 -5.67 -16.41 1.05
CA THR A 139 -5.36 -16.66 -0.34
C THR A 139 -4.09 -17.48 -0.43
N CYS A 140 -4.16 -18.62 -1.14
CA CYS A 140 -3.02 -19.52 -1.32
C CYS A 140 -2.69 -19.68 -2.80
N SER A 141 -1.40 -19.81 -3.09
CA SER A 141 -0.84 -20.23 -4.37
C SER A 141 0.05 -21.42 -4.17
N HIS A 142 0.71 -21.92 -5.22
CA HIS A 142 1.61 -23.05 -5.15
C HIS A 142 2.97 -22.69 -5.75
N THR A 143 4.03 -23.31 -5.24
CA THR A 143 5.42 -23.04 -5.66
C THR A 143 5.65 -23.10 -7.17
N GLU A 144 4.93 -23.98 -7.87
CA GLU A 144 5.09 -24.22 -9.33
C GLU A 144 4.14 -23.38 -10.19
N VAL A 145 3.25 -22.57 -9.59
CA VAL A 145 2.37 -21.67 -10.36
C VAL A 145 3.21 -20.62 -11.07
N PRO A 146 2.96 -20.33 -12.36
CA PRO A 146 3.62 -19.22 -13.05
C PRO A 146 3.31 -17.87 -12.38
N LEU A 147 4.32 -17.00 -12.27
CA LEU A 147 4.17 -15.70 -11.60
C LEU A 147 3.04 -14.84 -12.19
N THR A 148 2.87 -14.88 -13.52
CA THR A 148 1.77 -14.20 -14.22
C THR A 148 0.38 -14.70 -13.82
N VAL A 149 0.27 -15.99 -13.44
CA VAL A 149 -0.99 -16.57 -12.94
C VAL A 149 -1.21 -16.16 -11.47
N ALA A 150 -0.16 -16.17 -10.67
CA ALA A 150 -0.22 -15.74 -9.27
C ALA A 150 -0.60 -14.25 -9.17
N GLU A 151 -0.05 -13.39 -10.02
CA GLU A 151 -0.45 -11.97 -10.12
C GLU A 151 -1.95 -11.85 -10.39
N ARG A 152 -2.49 -12.60 -11.37
CA ARG A 152 -3.93 -12.61 -11.64
C ARG A 152 -4.76 -13.12 -10.46
N GLN A 153 -4.26 -14.10 -9.71
CA GLN A 153 -4.94 -14.57 -8.49
C GLN A 153 -5.04 -13.46 -7.44
N LEU A 154 -3.96 -12.70 -7.19
CA LEU A 154 -3.96 -11.56 -6.28
C LEU A 154 -4.93 -10.47 -6.74
N SER A 155 -4.88 -10.11 -8.02
CA SER A 155 -5.76 -9.12 -8.64
C SER A 155 -7.24 -9.49 -8.49
N TYR A 156 -7.63 -10.72 -8.84
CA TYR A 156 -9.03 -11.16 -8.71
C TYR A 156 -9.50 -11.28 -7.26
N ALA A 157 -8.61 -11.71 -6.36
CA ALA A 157 -8.90 -11.77 -4.93
C ALA A 157 -8.89 -10.38 -4.27
N ARG A 158 -8.32 -9.37 -4.93
CA ARG A 158 -8.10 -8.00 -4.40
C ARG A 158 -7.33 -8.00 -3.08
N VAL A 159 -6.28 -8.80 -3.03
CA VAL A 159 -5.39 -8.90 -1.87
C VAL A 159 -3.94 -8.67 -2.31
N PRO A 160 -3.10 -7.99 -1.49
CA PRO A 160 -1.73 -7.67 -1.86
C PRO A 160 -0.75 -8.83 -1.63
N TYR A 161 -1.21 -10.00 -1.17
CA TYR A 161 -0.34 -11.12 -0.85
C TYR A 161 -1.03 -12.47 -1.08
N THR A 162 -0.23 -13.53 -1.19
CA THR A 162 -0.67 -14.94 -1.13
C THR A 162 0.33 -15.78 -0.38
N VAL A 163 -0.16 -16.72 0.44
CA VAL A 163 0.69 -17.75 1.03
C VAL A 163 1.01 -18.79 -0.03
N VAL A 164 2.28 -19.14 -0.15
CA VAL A 164 2.73 -20.14 -1.12
C VAL A 164 2.92 -21.47 -0.42
N LEU A 165 2.28 -22.50 -0.96
CA LEU A 165 2.33 -23.87 -0.45
C LEU A 165 3.23 -24.73 -1.34
N ASP A 166 3.86 -25.75 -0.73
CA ASP A 166 4.59 -26.80 -1.43
C ASP A 166 3.70 -27.99 -1.83
N ASP A 167 4.31 -29.04 -2.39
CA ASP A 167 3.61 -30.26 -2.81
C ASP A 167 2.99 -31.04 -1.64
N GLU A 168 3.46 -30.85 -0.41
CA GLU A 168 2.94 -31.44 0.82
C GLU A 168 1.81 -30.60 1.42
N GLY A 169 1.56 -29.39 0.88
CA GLY A 169 0.57 -28.42 1.38
C GLY A 169 1.04 -27.65 2.60
N GLU A 170 2.34 -27.66 2.88
CA GLU A 170 2.95 -26.86 3.93
C GLU A 170 3.36 -25.48 3.39
N MET A 171 3.50 -24.50 4.28
CA MET A 171 3.91 -23.15 3.88
C MET A 171 5.36 -23.14 3.39
N ALA A 172 5.59 -22.79 2.14
CA ALA A 172 6.90 -22.66 1.51
C ALA A 172 7.39 -21.21 1.45
N GLY A 173 6.48 -20.24 1.49
CA GLY A 173 6.82 -18.83 1.38
C GLY A 173 5.59 -17.93 1.31
N MET A 174 5.84 -16.66 1.03
CA MET A 174 4.82 -15.66 0.73
C MET A 174 5.21 -14.88 -0.52
N LEU A 175 4.25 -14.61 -1.37
CA LEU A 175 4.39 -13.73 -2.53
C LEU A 175 3.52 -12.48 -2.31
N THR A 176 4.10 -11.32 -2.51
CA THR A 176 3.42 -10.04 -2.37
C THR A 176 3.43 -9.26 -3.69
N GLU A 177 2.59 -8.23 -3.80
CA GLU A 177 2.65 -7.29 -4.93
C GLU A 177 4.03 -6.63 -5.05
N VAL A 178 4.71 -6.39 -3.92
CA VAL A 178 6.06 -5.80 -3.91
C VAL A 178 7.07 -6.71 -4.60
N ASP A 179 7.01 -8.03 -4.34
CA ASP A 179 7.88 -9.01 -4.99
C ASP A 179 7.65 -9.05 -6.51
N ILE A 180 6.38 -8.93 -6.93
CA ILE A 180 6.01 -8.91 -8.36
C ILE A 180 6.52 -7.62 -9.02
N ILE A 181 6.30 -6.47 -8.38
CA ILE A 181 6.75 -5.16 -8.90
C ILE A 181 8.28 -5.10 -8.99
N ALA A 182 9.00 -5.68 -8.03
CA ALA A 182 10.46 -5.69 -8.01
C ALA A 182 11.08 -6.39 -9.23
N VAL A 183 10.37 -7.35 -9.83
CA VAL A 183 10.85 -8.10 -11.01
C VAL A 183 10.16 -7.70 -12.31
N ALA A 184 9.13 -6.86 -12.22
CA ALA A 184 8.43 -6.33 -13.38
C ALA A 184 9.34 -5.39 -14.20
N ARG A 185 9.31 -5.50 -15.52
CA ARG A 185 10.10 -4.67 -16.42
C ARG A 185 9.18 -3.81 -17.28
N VAL A 186 9.49 -2.52 -17.35
CA VAL A 186 8.87 -1.64 -18.34
C VAL A 186 9.54 -1.86 -19.67
N VAL A 187 8.79 -2.35 -20.67
CA VAL A 187 9.27 -2.55 -22.03
C VAL A 187 8.65 -1.46 -22.91
N GLU A 188 9.49 -0.74 -23.66
CA GLU A 188 8.99 0.16 -24.69
C GLU A 188 8.43 -0.68 -25.83
N GLY A 189 7.10 -0.62 -26.04
CA GLY A 189 6.46 -1.30 -27.16
C GLY A 189 6.72 -0.54 -28.45
N GLU A 190 7.28 -1.21 -29.47
CA GLU A 190 7.14 -0.80 -30.86
C GLU A 190 5.75 -1.27 -31.32
N GLU A 191 4.83 -0.36 -31.57
CA GLU A 191 3.57 -0.71 -32.22
C GLU A 191 3.83 -1.08 -33.69
N ASP A 192 3.62 -2.33 -34.01
CA ASP A 192 3.41 -2.75 -35.40
C ASP A 192 1.98 -2.31 -35.79
N THR A 193 1.90 -1.42 -36.80
CA THR A 193 0.66 -0.81 -37.28
C THR A 193 -0.19 -1.82 -38.06
N GLY A 194 -0.80 -2.77 -37.38
CA GLY A 194 -1.63 -3.76 -38.02
C GLY A 194 -2.62 -4.43 -37.06
N GLU A 195 -3.84 -3.95 -37.11
CA GLU A 195 -5.05 -4.56 -36.53
C GLU A 195 -5.13 -4.60 -34.98
N SER A 196 -5.68 -3.55 -34.44
CA SER A 196 -6.21 -3.52 -33.08
C SER A 196 -7.31 -4.57 -32.91
N ILE A 197 -6.98 -5.71 -32.31
CA ILE A 197 -7.98 -6.56 -31.67
C ILE A 197 -8.01 -6.10 -30.21
N ALA A 198 -8.68 -4.98 -29.97
CA ALA A 198 -9.07 -4.59 -28.63
C ALA A 198 -10.15 -5.58 -28.17
N ASN A 199 -9.80 -6.51 -27.32
CA ASN A 199 -10.78 -7.18 -26.48
C ASN A 199 -11.18 -6.16 -25.40
N GLU A 200 -12.44 -5.74 -25.42
CA GLU A 200 -13.05 -4.75 -24.50
C GLU A 200 -13.15 -5.23 -23.04
N ASP A 201 -12.59 -6.37 -22.68
CA ASP A 201 -12.74 -7.01 -21.36
C ASP A 201 -11.45 -7.12 -20.51
N ASP A 202 -10.33 -6.51 -20.92
CA ASP A 202 -9.08 -6.51 -20.14
C ASP A 202 -8.88 -5.18 -19.40
N ASP A 203 -9.60 -5.00 -18.29
CA ASP A 203 -9.51 -3.81 -17.42
C ASP A 203 -8.21 -3.74 -16.58
N TRP A 204 -7.25 -4.66 -16.79
CA TRP A 204 -6.03 -4.76 -15.99
C TRP A 204 -4.72 -4.88 -16.78
N ALA A 205 -4.77 -4.61 -18.06
CA ALA A 205 -3.52 -4.33 -18.75
C ALA A 205 -3.06 -2.93 -18.25
N TRP A 206 -1.89 -2.83 -17.71
CA TRP A 206 -1.15 -1.59 -17.55
C TRP A 206 -0.87 -1.03 -18.94
N GLU A 207 -1.91 -0.55 -19.58
CA GLU A 207 -1.82 0.03 -20.91
C GLU A 207 -1.11 1.38 -20.80
N GLY A 208 0.16 1.36 -21.10
CA GLY A 208 0.86 2.57 -21.47
C GLY A 208 0.20 3.19 -22.69
N ILE A 209 -0.54 4.26 -22.48
CA ILE A 209 -0.90 5.32 -23.41
C ILE A 209 -1.55 4.89 -24.72
N LYS A 210 -2.85 5.05 -24.84
CA LYS A 210 -3.61 4.98 -26.10
C LYS A 210 -3.32 6.19 -26.99
N ALA A 211 -3.11 5.94 -28.28
CA ALA A 211 -2.98 6.98 -29.28
C ALA A 211 -4.29 7.78 -29.41
N VAL A 212 -4.22 9.10 -29.25
CA VAL A 212 -5.27 10.03 -29.64
C VAL A 212 -4.76 10.84 -30.83
N GLY A 213 -5.31 10.53 -32.00
CA GLY A 213 -4.94 11.21 -33.26
C GLY A 213 -3.59 10.76 -33.82
N ASN A 214 -3.18 11.29 -34.97
CA ASN A 214 -1.98 10.93 -35.76
C ASN A 214 -0.62 11.18 -35.07
N ARG A 215 -0.51 11.01 -33.75
CA ARG A 215 0.75 11.07 -33.01
C ARG A 215 0.95 9.74 -32.27
N TYR A 216 2.00 9.06 -32.65
CA TYR A 216 2.50 7.88 -31.95
C TYR A 216 3.08 8.31 -30.60
N MET A 217 2.51 7.81 -29.52
CA MET A 217 3.14 7.85 -28.22
C MET A 217 3.65 6.45 -27.87
N PRO A 218 4.84 6.30 -27.32
CA PRO A 218 5.35 4.97 -26.94
C PRO A 218 4.45 4.39 -25.83
N THR A 219 3.86 3.24 -26.12
CA THR A 219 3.19 2.39 -25.13
C THR A 219 4.25 1.76 -24.26
N ARG A 220 4.14 1.89 -22.95
CA ARG A 220 4.97 1.16 -21.99
C ARG A 220 4.19 -0.08 -21.57
N ASN A 221 4.65 -1.25 -21.98
CA ASN A 221 4.11 -2.50 -21.48
C ASN A 221 4.91 -2.93 -20.27
N VAL A 222 4.24 -3.40 -19.23
CA VAL A 222 4.89 -4.02 -18.07
C VAL A 222 4.94 -5.53 -18.33
N GLU A 223 6.13 -6.07 -18.46
CA GLU A 223 6.34 -7.50 -18.55
C GLU A 223 6.68 -8.10 -17.20
N ILE A 224 5.89 -9.09 -16.78
CA ILE A 224 6.14 -9.91 -15.59
C ILE A 224 6.86 -11.19 -16.07
N PRO A 225 7.97 -11.61 -15.41
CA PRO A 225 8.68 -12.82 -15.79
C PRO A 225 7.79 -14.06 -15.71
N ASN A 226 7.86 -14.93 -16.70
CA ASN A 226 7.11 -16.18 -16.73
C ASN A 226 7.91 -17.31 -16.08
N GLY A 227 8.14 -17.22 -14.76
CA GLY A 227 8.79 -18.24 -13.94
C GLY A 227 7.86 -18.75 -12.84
N PRO A 228 8.21 -19.86 -12.17
CA PRO A 228 7.42 -20.36 -11.04
C PRO A 228 7.55 -19.45 -9.84
N VAL A 229 6.47 -19.34 -9.05
CA VAL A 229 6.36 -18.47 -7.86
C VAL A 229 7.54 -18.64 -6.89
N ARG A 230 8.06 -19.88 -6.72
CA ARG A 230 9.20 -20.15 -5.83
C ARG A 230 10.47 -19.33 -6.13
N GLU A 231 10.62 -18.82 -7.35
CA GLU A 231 11.80 -18.03 -7.73
C GLU A 231 11.67 -16.55 -7.30
N PHE A 232 10.46 -16.12 -6.93
CA PHE A 232 10.13 -14.72 -6.67
C PHE A 232 9.56 -14.49 -5.26
N MET A 233 9.06 -15.53 -4.60
CA MET A 233 8.51 -15.44 -3.25
C MET A 233 9.60 -15.22 -2.20
N THR A 234 9.21 -14.70 -1.05
CA THR A 234 10.03 -14.69 0.17
C THR A 234 9.89 -16.04 0.88
N PRO A 235 10.96 -16.87 0.95
CA PRO A 235 10.88 -18.22 1.51
C PRO A 235 10.94 -18.27 3.05
N ASP A 236 11.67 -17.34 3.68
CA ASP A 236 11.89 -17.29 5.12
C ASP A 236 10.76 -16.50 5.79
N LEU A 237 9.67 -17.18 6.15
CA LEU A 237 8.50 -16.56 6.70
C LEU A 237 8.66 -16.20 8.18
N VAL A 238 8.43 -14.95 8.50
CA VAL A 238 8.12 -14.51 9.86
C VAL A 238 6.70 -14.95 10.18
N THR A 239 6.52 -15.73 11.25
CA THR A 239 5.19 -16.21 11.68
C THR A 239 4.94 -15.83 13.13
N VAL A 240 3.66 -15.71 13.51
CA VAL A 240 3.26 -15.45 14.89
C VAL A 240 2.23 -16.48 15.35
N SER A 241 2.26 -16.84 16.64
CA SER A 241 1.22 -17.68 17.20
C SER A 241 -0.03 -16.85 17.50
N GLY A 242 -1.22 -17.37 17.15
CA GLY A 242 -2.48 -16.68 17.42
C GLY A 242 -2.73 -16.34 18.90
N LYS A 243 -2.07 -17.04 19.84
CA LYS A 243 -2.17 -16.78 21.28
C LYS A 243 -1.27 -15.66 21.78
N ARG A 244 -0.39 -15.14 20.95
CA ARG A 244 0.50 -14.03 21.33
C ARG A 244 -0.28 -12.73 21.29
N PRO A 245 0.16 -11.71 22.09
CA PRO A 245 -0.46 -10.40 22.04
C PRO A 245 -0.18 -9.70 20.71
N VAL A 246 -1.09 -8.84 20.30
CA VAL A 246 -0.95 -7.98 19.09
C VAL A 246 0.35 -7.16 19.14
N THR A 247 0.81 -6.76 20.32
CA THR A 247 2.11 -6.09 20.51
C THR A 247 3.27 -6.86 19.90
N GLU A 248 3.28 -8.21 20.02
CA GLU A 248 4.34 -9.02 19.41
C GLU A 248 4.26 -9.03 17.88
N ALA A 249 3.05 -9.12 17.31
CA ALA A 249 2.87 -9.02 15.87
C ALA A 249 3.33 -7.62 15.36
N ALA A 250 2.99 -6.54 16.06
CA ALA A 250 3.45 -5.20 15.74
C ALA A 250 4.98 -5.08 15.78
N GLN A 251 5.63 -5.66 16.80
CA GLN A 251 7.10 -5.69 16.89
C GLN A 251 7.74 -6.42 15.71
N LEU A 252 7.20 -7.58 15.33
CA LEU A 252 7.69 -8.34 14.18
C LEU A 252 7.49 -7.58 12.87
N MET A 253 6.36 -6.90 12.69
CA MET A 253 6.11 -6.08 11.49
C MET A 253 7.15 -4.97 11.35
N ILE A 254 7.44 -4.24 12.44
CA ILE A 254 8.43 -3.16 12.43
C ILE A 254 9.85 -3.69 12.28
N GLU A 255 10.22 -4.80 12.96
CA GLU A 255 11.57 -5.37 12.90
C GLU A 255 11.94 -5.88 11.51
N HIS A 256 10.95 -6.45 10.80
CA HIS A 256 11.16 -7.08 9.50
C HIS A 256 10.68 -6.24 8.31
N ASP A 257 10.13 -5.04 8.56
CA ASP A 257 9.56 -4.15 7.53
C ASP A 257 8.51 -4.86 6.67
N ILE A 258 7.53 -5.51 7.33
CA ILE A 258 6.46 -6.29 6.71
C ILE A 258 5.09 -5.83 7.20
N GLU A 259 4.09 -5.87 6.32
CA GLU A 259 2.72 -5.43 6.60
C GLU A 259 1.76 -6.57 6.93
N GLN A 260 2.19 -7.83 6.77
CA GLN A 260 1.38 -9.03 7.03
C GLN A 260 2.21 -10.18 7.56
N ILE A 261 1.64 -10.95 8.48
CA ILE A 261 2.30 -12.10 9.12
C ILE A 261 1.35 -13.29 9.13
N PRO A 262 1.78 -14.48 8.64
CA PRO A 262 1.03 -15.72 8.80
C PRO A 262 0.88 -16.10 10.29
N VAL A 263 -0.36 -16.39 10.68
CA VAL A 263 -0.70 -16.84 12.02
C VAL A 263 -0.71 -18.36 12.07
N VAL A 264 0.06 -18.93 13.02
CA VAL A 264 0.21 -20.37 13.10
C VAL A 264 -0.24 -20.92 14.46
N SER A 265 -0.78 -22.14 14.43
CA SER A 265 -1.10 -22.93 15.63
C SER A 265 -0.65 -24.36 15.44
N GLY A 266 0.26 -24.83 16.30
CA GLY A 266 0.83 -26.17 16.19
C GLY A 266 1.55 -26.45 14.87
N GLY A 267 2.16 -25.42 14.27
CA GLY A 267 2.85 -25.50 12.98
C GLY A 267 1.94 -25.37 11.76
N ARG A 268 0.63 -25.24 11.94
CA ARG A 268 -0.33 -25.09 10.83
C ARG A 268 -0.77 -23.65 10.69
N LEU A 269 -0.90 -23.19 9.46
CA LEU A 269 -1.48 -21.90 9.11
C LEU A 269 -2.95 -21.84 9.54
N THR A 270 -3.33 -20.81 10.29
CA THR A 270 -4.69 -20.61 10.80
C THR A 270 -5.31 -19.27 10.42
N GLY A 271 -4.50 -18.33 9.95
CA GLY A 271 -4.95 -17.00 9.56
C GLY A 271 -3.79 -16.15 9.05
N ILE A 272 -4.09 -14.92 8.69
CA ILE A 272 -3.13 -13.86 8.41
C ILE A 272 -3.50 -12.67 9.27
N VAL A 273 -2.52 -12.01 9.87
CA VAL A 273 -2.70 -10.72 10.52
C VAL A 273 -2.00 -9.65 9.68
N GLN A 274 -2.73 -8.60 9.33
CA GLN A 274 -2.21 -7.43 8.63
C GLN A 274 -2.04 -6.27 9.60
N ASP A 275 -1.25 -5.28 9.22
CA ASP A 275 -1.06 -4.06 10.00
C ASP A 275 -2.41 -3.34 10.30
N MET A 276 -3.33 -3.33 9.32
CA MET A 276 -4.67 -2.79 9.49
C MET A 276 -5.49 -3.53 10.56
N ASP A 277 -5.31 -4.85 10.68
CA ASP A 277 -6.02 -5.66 11.67
C ASP A 277 -5.59 -5.30 13.11
N LEU A 278 -4.34 -4.82 13.29
CA LEU A 278 -3.82 -4.41 14.60
C LEU A 278 -4.56 -3.19 15.16
N LEU A 279 -5.18 -2.38 14.30
CA LEU A 279 -5.99 -1.23 14.73
C LEU A 279 -7.21 -1.64 15.59
N GLU A 280 -7.70 -2.87 15.42
CA GLU A 280 -8.78 -3.43 16.23
C GLU A 280 -8.42 -3.50 17.72
N ALA A 281 -7.13 -3.60 18.05
CA ALA A 281 -6.66 -3.62 19.44
C ALA A 281 -6.86 -2.28 20.16
N LEU A 282 -7.09 -1.17 19.42
CA LEU A 282 -7.33 0.15 19.99
C LEU A 282 -8.82 0.48 20.16
N ARG A 283 -9.71 -0.42 19.77
CA ARG A 283 -11.16 -0.32 19.93
C ARG A 283 -11.60 -0.92 21.26
#